data_28d9afdd85767041752e723ac2bb6a57
#
_entry.id   28d9afdd85767041752e723ac2bb6a57
#
_cell.length_a   1.000
_cell.length_b   1.000
_cell.length_c   1.000
_cell.angle_alpha   90.00
_cell.angle_beta   90.00
_cell.angle_gamma   90.00
#
_symmetry.space_group_name_H-M   'P 1'
#
loop_
_entity.id
_entity.type
_entity.pdbx_description
1 polymer ?
#
loop_
_entity_poly.entity_id
_entity_poly.type
_entity_poly.pdbx_seq_one_letter_code
_entity_poly.pdbx_strand_id
1 'polypeptide(L)'
;DYSGSRGLGDVYKRQEGHIALAEFFGKIDVNRFFTPVTNYPNIAEVRTASDQKEVIGGTWHTDHSYDEFPAMCSILNAVQLPPFGGDTHFASMSAAYNALSPGLRKILSGLQAWHSDSSFAESNVGLETKLDAFREPVLHPAIIKHPDTGIPCVYVNGDFTTHFEGWSEKESTPLLSYLYKFITQPIFTARVAWEQGMIAIWDNRLVQHYATADYPGHSRLMHRITVKGVPLKGI
;
A
#
# COMPACT_ATOMS: atom_id res chain seq x y z
N ASP A 1 -6.53 24.48 -31.47
CA ASP A 1 -7.74 24.09 -30.71
C ASP A 1 -7.90 22.58 -30.70
N TYR A 2 -7.32 21.93 -29.68
CA TYR A 2 -7.57 20.52 -29.41
C TYR A 2 -8.56 20.43 -28.25
N SER A 3 -9.79 20.83 -28.45
CA SER A 3 -10.93 20.54 -27.57
C SER A 3 -11.56 19.20 -27.98
N GLY A 4 -10.74 18.13 -27.97
CA GLY A 4 -11.26 16.79 -28.13
C GLY A 4 -12.05 16.44 -26.88
N SER A 5 -13.39 16.47 -26.95
CA SER A 5 -14.27 15.79 -26.00
C SER A 5 -13.83 14.31 -25.94
N ARG A 6 -13.09 13.96 -24.90
CA ARG A 6 -12.80 12.55 -24.62
C ARG A 6 -14.13 11.91 -24.28
N GLY A 7 -14.72 11.23 -25.27
CA GLY A 7 -16.05 10.64 -25.16
C GLY A 7 -16.08 9.57 -24.06
N LEU A 8 -17.28 9.29 -23.54
CA LEU A 8 -17.52 8.20 -22.59
C LEU A 8 -16.80 6.89 -22.99
N GLY A 9 -16.71 6.60 -24.30
CA GLY A 9 -16.02 5.42 -24.83
C GLY A 9 -14.52 5.34 -24.52
N ASP A 10 -13.82 6.48 -24.42
CA ASP A 10 -12.39 6.48 -24.06
C ASP A 10 -12.16 6.25 -22.57
N VAL A 11 -13.10 6.66 -21.72
CA VAL A 11 -13.08 6.38 -20.28
C VAL A 11 -13.28 4.87 -20.04
N TYR A 12 -14.25 4.25 -20.70
CA TYR A 12 -14.51 2.81 -20.58
C TYR A 12 -13.31 1.96 -21.05
N LYS A 13 -12.72 2.30 -22.19
CA LYS A 13 -11.51 1.61 -22.68
C LYS A 13 -10.34 1.68 -21.72
N ARG A 14 -10.21 2.75 -20.93
CA ARG A 14 -9.17 2.90 -19.91
C ARG A 14 -9.41 1.99 -18.71
N GLN A 15 -10.66 1.87 -18.23
CA GLN A 15 -11.01 0.96 -17.14
C GLN A 15 -10.79 -0.51 -17.55
N GLU A 16 -11.25 -0.91 -18.73
CA GLU A 16 -11.05 -2.25 -19.26
C GLU A 16 -9.57 -2.58 -19.45
N GLY A 17 -8.78 -1.62 -19.97
CA GLY A 17 -7.33 -1.75 -20.09
C GLY A 17 -6.62 -1.86 -18.73
N HIS A 18 -7.09 -1.15 -17.71
CA HIS A 18 -6.57 -1.24 -16.35
C HIS A 18 -6.85 -2.62 -15.73
N ILE A 19 -8.06 -3.15 -15.93
CA ILE A 19 -8.45 -4.49 -15.49
C ILE A 19 -7.62 -5.56 -16.22
N ALA A 20 -7.51 -5.49 -17.54
CA ALA A 20 -6.73 -6.44 -18.34
C ALA A 20 -5.24 -6.43 -17.93
N LEU A 21 -4.68 -5.26 -17.62
CA LEU A 21 -3.32 -5.14 -17.11
C LEU A 21 -3.17 -5.85 -15.75
N ALA A 22 -4.15 -5.70 -14.85
CA ALA A 22 -4.11 -6.36 -13.54
C ALA A 22 -4.26 -7.88 -13.67
N GLU A 23 -5.14 -8.36 -14.53
CA GLU A 23 -5.36 -9.79 -14.80
C GLU A 23 -4.13 -10.47 -15.38
N PHE A 24 -3.27 -9.73 -16.11
CA PHE A 24 -1.98 -10.23 -16.57
C PHE A 24 -1.06 -10.63 -15.41
N PHE A 25 -1.11 -9.90 -14.29
CA PHE A 25 -0.32 -10.21 -13.10
C PHE A 25 -0.96 -11.31 -12.23
N GLY A 26 -2.29 -11.45 -12.24
CA GLY A 26 -2.97 -12.46 -11.45
C GLY A 26 -4.42 -12.12 -11.13
N LYS A 27 -4.96 -12.81 -10.13
CA LYS A 27 -6.34 -12.58 -9.67
C LYS A 27 -6.47 -11.24 -8.98
N ILE A 28 -7.44 -10.43 -9.41
CA ILE A 28 -7.77 -9.17 -8.77
C ILE A 28 -8.32 -9.43 -7.36
N ASP A 29 -7.82 -8.67 -6.39
CA ASP A 29 -8.29 -8.62 -5.02
C ASP A 29 -9.11 -7.34 -4.81
N VAL A 30 -10.42 -7.49 -4.64
CA VAL A 30 -11.32 -6.35 -4.44
C VAL A 30 -11.20 -5.86 -3.00
N ASN A 31 -10.68 -4.65 -2.83
CA ASN A 31 -10.53 -4.07 -1.50
C ASN A 31 -11.89 -3.82 -0.85
N ARG A 32 -12.06 -4.29 0.39
CA ARG A 32 -13.31 -4.24 1.15
C ARG A 32 -13.61 -2.87 1.80
N PHE A 33 -12.61 -1.98 1.85
CA PHE A 33 -12.73 -0.67 2.51
C PHE A 33 -12.97 0.49 1.55
N PHE A 34 -12.76 0.30 0.26
CA PHE A 34 -12.83 1.37 -0.72
C PHE A 34 -14.12 1.35 -1.53
N THR A 35 -14.59 2.54 -1.88
CA THR A 35 -15.70 2.68 -2.83
C THR A 35 -15.24 2.23 -4.22
N PRO A 36 -15.96 1.32 -4.88
CA PRO A 36 -15.63 0.92 -6.24
C PRO A 36 -16.02 1.99 -7.25
N VAL A 37 -15.30 2.03 -8.37
CA VAL A 37 -15.71 2.82 -9.54
C VAL A 37 -17.06 2.32 -10.06
N THR A 38 -17.98 3.24 -10.37
CA THR A 38 -19.29 2.88 -10.91
C THR A 38 -19.16 1.97 -12.14
N ASN A 39 -19.86 0.84 -12.14
CA ASN A 39 -19.83 -0.23 -13.15
C ASN A 39 -18.51 -1.04 -13.22
N TYR A 40 -17.50 -0.73 -12.39
CA TYR A 40 -16.21 -1.45 -12.36
C TYR A 40 -15.83 -1.83 -10.93
N PRO A 41 -16.47 -2.86 -10.34
CA PRO A 41 -16.26 -3.22 -8.92
C PRO A 41 -14.83 -3.66 -8.60
N ASN A 42 -14.05 -4.02 -9.62
CA ASN A 42 -12.65 -4.41 -9.49
C ASN A 42 -11.69 -3.20 -9.33
N ILE A 43 -12.19 -1.98 -9.54
CA ILE A 43 -11.39 -0.75 -9.45
C ILE A 43 -11.83 0.03 -8.23
N ALA A 44 -10.92 0.27 -7.31
CA ALA A 44 -11.14 1.10 -6.13
C ALA A 44 -10.86 2.58 -6.44
N GLU A 45 -11.74 3.48 -5.98
CA GLU A 45 -11.47 4.92 -5.96
C GLU A 45 -10.62 5.27 -4.73
N VAL A 46 -9.45 5.86 -4.96
CA VAL A 46 -8.64 6.50 -3.92
C VAL A 46 -8.80 8.00 -4.11
N ARG A 47 -9.75 8.56 -3.36
CA ARG A 47 -10.20 9.95 -3.50
C ARG A 47 -9.85 10.77 -2.26
N THR A 48 -9.37 11.98 -2.49
CA THR A 48 -9.25 13.02 -1.47
C THR A 48 -10.09 14.21 -1.92
N ALA A 49 -11.04 14.66 -1.09
CA ALA A 49 -11.83 15.86 -1.33
C ALA A 49 -11.03 17.12 -0.98
N SER A 50 -11.41 18.27 -1.56
CA SER A 50 -10.69 19.53 -1.38
C SER A 50 -10.71 20.07 0.06
N ASP A 51 -11.69 19.70 0.85
CA ASP A 51 -11.85 20.05 2.28
C ASP A 51 -11.23 19.03 3.24
N GLN A 52 -10.75 17.90 2.72
CA GLN A 52 -10.16 16.82 3.49
C GLN A 52 -8.69 17.15 3.83
N LYS A 53 -8.32 17.00 5.11
CA LYS A 53 -6.96 17.29 5.60
C LYS A 53 -6.05 16.08 5.56
N GLU A 54 -6.61 14.90 5.74
CA GLU A 54 -5.89 13.63 5.74
C GLU A 54 -6.12 12.91 4.41
N VAL A 55 -5.11 12.20 3.96
CA VAL A 55 -5.18 11.43 2.72
C VAL A 55 -5.14 9.95 3.02
N ILE A 56 -5.84 9.17 2.22
CA ILE A 56 -5.76 7.71 2.26
C ILE A 56 -4.32 7.29 1.94
N GLY A 57 -3.73 6.45 2.80
CA GLY A 57 -2.34 6.02 2.62
C GLY A 57 -1.32 7.13 2.91
N GLY A 58 -1.63 8.07 3.81
CA GLY A 58 -0.75 9.16 4.23
C GLY A 58 0.39 8.74 5.16
N THR A 59 0.48 7.47 5.52
CA THR A 59 1.52 6.86 6.35
C THR A 59 2.22 5.73 5.60
N TRP A 60 3.44 5.36 6.02
CA TRP A 60 4.20 4.29 5.38
C TRP A 60 3.58 2.93 5.62
N HIS A 61 3.14 2.27 4.55
CA HIS A 61 2.50 0.97 4.59
C HIS A 61 2.81 0.11 3.36
N THR A 62 2.42 -1.15 3.42
CA THR A 62 2.29 -2.04 2.27
C THR A 62 0.86 -2.54 2.22
N ASP A 63 0.26 -2.55 1.03
CA ASP A 63 -1.16 -2.88 0.86
C ASP A 63 -1.49 -4.30 1.33
N HIS A 64 -2.60 -4.43 2.04
CA HIS A 64 -3.21 -5.69 2.48
C HIS A 64 -2.31 -6.58 3.35
N SER A 65 -1.29 -6.01 4.04
CA SER A 65 -0.50 -6.80 4.99
C SER A 65 -1.32 -7.32 6.18
N TYR A 66 -2.52 -6.80 6.37
CA TYR A 66 -3.50 -7.26 7.34
C TYR A 66 -4.32 -8.48 6.87
N ASP A 67 -4.08 -9.01 5.69
CA ASP A 67 -4.74 -10.20 5.15
C ASP A 67 -3.78 -11.41 5.16
N GLU A 68 -4.33 -12.62 5.33
CA GLU A 68 -3.58 -13.88 5.26
C GLU A 68 -2.83 -14.06 3.93
N PHE A 69 -3.40 -13.49 2.86
CA PHE A 69 -2.83 -13.44 1.51
C PHE A 69 -2.59 -11.97 1.14
N PRO A 70 -1.47 -11.38 1.57
CA PRO A 70 -1.18 -9.98 1.29
C PRO A 70 -1.15 -9.69 -0.20
N ALA A 71 -1.38 -8.43 -0.56
CA ALA A 71 -1.34 -8.02 -1.95
C ALA A 71 0.01 -8.32 -2.61
N MET A 72 -0.01 -8.92 -3.79
CA MET A 72 1.20 -9.10 -4.60
C MET A 72 1.66 -7.75 -5.13
N CYS A 73 0.82 -7.08 -5.89
CA CYS A 73 1.10 -5.75 -6.42
C CYS A 73 -0.13 -4.86 -6.41
N SER A 74 0.11 -3.57 -6.48
CA SER A 74 -0.91 -2.55 -6.71
C SER A 74 -0.62 -1.79 -7.98
N ILE A 75 -1.68 -1.46 -8.73
CA ILE A 75 -1.64 -0.73 -9.99
C ILE A 75 -2.47 0.52 -9.81
N LEU A 76 -1.82 1.68 -9.79
CA LEU A 76 -2.43 2.97 -9.52
C LEU A 76 -2.41 3.85 -10.78
N ASN A 77 -3.58 4.33 -11.19
CA ASN A 77 -3.77 5.22 -12.34
C ASN A 77 -4.16 6.62 -11.85
N ALA A 78 -3.45 7.64 -12.29
CA ALA A 78 -3.74 9.04 -12.00
C ALA A 78 -4.90 9.56 -12.88
N VAL A 79 -6.07 9.79 -12.26
CA VAL A 79 -7.29 10.24 -12.97
C VAL A 79 -7.44 11.76 -12.88
N GLN A 80 -7.33 12.30 -11.67
CA GLN A 80 -7.37 13.75 -11.40
C GLN A 80 -6.31 14.09 -10.38
N LEU A 81 -5.48 15.06 -10.70
CA LEU A 81 -4.38 15.50 -9.86
C LEU A 81 -4.59 16.94 -9.38
N PRO A 82 -4.10 17.30 -8.20
CA PRO A 82 -3.98 18.68 -7.78
C PRO A 82 -2.93 19.40 -8.65
N PRO A 83 -2.93 20.76 -8.68
CA PRO A 83 -1.96 21.51 -9.46
C PRO A 83 -0.53 21.43 -8.94
N PHE A 84 -0.33 20.94 -7.72
CA PHE A 84 0.95 20.68 -7.07
C PHE A 84 0.82 19.60 -6.00
N GLY A 85 1.90 18.95 -5.63
CA GLY A 85 1.92 17.93 -4.58
C GLY A 85 1.17 16.64 -4.95
N GLY A 86 0.79 15.86 -3.94
CA GLY A 86 0.05 14.61 -4.12
C GLY A 86 0.91 13.47 -4.66
N ASP A 87 2.22 13.54 -4.48
CA ASP A 87 3.17 12.53 -4.92
C ASP A 87 3.07 11.25 -4.09
N THR A 88 3.66 10.18 -4.59
CA THR A 88 3.79 8.92 -3.85
C THR A 88 5.27 8.60 -3.63
N HIS A 89 5.61 8.29 -2.39
CA HIS A 89 6.94 7.83 -2.02
C HIS A 89 6.95 6.32 -1.83
N PHE A 90 8.05 5.69 -2.21
CA PHE A 90 8.30 4.26 -2.07
C PHE A 90 9.57 4.03 -1.27
N ALA A 91 9.58 3.02 -0.39
CA ALA A 91 10.75 2.61 0.39
C ALA A 91 11.05 1.13 0.14
N SER A 92 12.30 0.83 -0.25
CA SER A 92 12.74 -0.53 -0.54
C SER A 92 12.98 -1.33 0.74
N MET A 93 12.12 -2.30 1.02
CA MET A 93 12.25 -3.20 2.16
C MET A 93 13.44 -4.17 2.02
N SER A 94 13.83 -4.51 0.80
CA SER A 94 15.00 -5.35 0.54
C SER A 94 16.32 -4.60 0.71
N ALA A 95 16.40 -3.33 0.25
CA ALA A 95 17.58 -2.49 0.47
C ALA A 95 17.78 -2.23 1.98
N ALA A 96 16.69 -1.95 2.69
CA ALA A 96 16.72 -1.82 4.14
C ALA A 96 17.20 -3.11 4.83
N TYR A 97 16.70 -4.29 4.44
CA TYR A 97 17.19 -5.56 4.95
C TYR A 97 18.71 -5.70 4.75
N ASN A 98 19.21 -5.41 3.56
CA ASN A 98 20.65 -5.52 3.25
C ASN A 98 21.53 -4.57 4.07
N ALA A 99 20.98 -3.46 4.55
CA ALA A 99 21.67 -2.49 5.38
C ALA A 99 21.59 -2.80 6.90
N LEU A 100 20.73 -3.73 7.34
CA LEU A 100 20.70 -4.16 8.73
C LEU A 100 22.00 -4.88 9.13
N SER A 101 22.40 -4.73 10.40
CA SER A 101 23.51 -5.50 10.96
C SER A 101 23.21 -6.99 10.96
N PRO A 102 24.24 -7.88 10.88
CA PRO A 102 24.04 -9.34 10.96
C PRO A 102 23.31 -9.78 12.24
N GLY A 103 23.58 -9.12 13.36
CA GLY A 103 22.92 -9.42 14.65
C GLY A 103 21.42 -9.14 14.59
N LEU A 104 21.03 -7.98 14.02
CA LEU A 104 19.61 -7.62 13.92
C LEU A 104 18.88 -8.49 12.89
N ARG A 105 19.50 -8.81 11.74
CA ARG A 105 18.95 -9.79 10.79
C ARG A 105 18.65 -11.13 11.46
N LYS A 106 19.60 -11.64 12.26
CA LYS A 106 19.45 -12.93 12.98
C LYS A 106 18.28 -12.89 13.96
N ILE A 107 18.10 -11.79 14.70
CA ILE A 107 16.97 -11.63 15.63
C ILE A 107 15.66 -11.62 14.87
N LEU A 108 15.54 -10.73 13.85
CA LEU A 108 14.32 -10.53 13.09
C LEU A 108 13.89 -11.76 12.29
N SER A 109 14.83 -12.60 11.83
CA SER A 109 14.50 -13.83 11.08
C SER A 109 13.75 -14.86 11.93
N GLY A 110 13.83 -14.78 13.26
CA GLY A 110 13.09 -15.66 14.18
C GLY A 110 11.76 -15.06 14.66
N LEU A 111 11.41 -13.82 14.25
CA LEU A 111 10.21 -13.16 14.73
C LEU A 111 9.08 -13.22 13.70
N GLN A 112 7.86 -13.38 14.22
CA GLN A 112 6.63 -13.10 13.50
C GLN A 112 5.97 -11.86 14.09
N ALA A 113 5.25 -11.11 13.28
CA ALA A 113 4.57 -9.90 13.69
C ALA A 113 3.08 -10.00 13.35
N TRP A 114 2.23 -9.53 14.26
CA TRP A 114 0.80 -9.39 14.06
C TRP A 114 0.50 -8.15 13.22
N HIS A 115 -0.36 -8.32 12.23
CA HIS A 115 -0.89 -7.26 11.37
C HIS A 115 -2.39 -7.20 11.49
N SER A 116 -2.94 -5.98 11.60
CA SER A 116 -4.37 -5.72 11.81
C SER A 116 -4.84 -4.59 10.90
N ASP A 117 -6.08 -4.66 10.48
CA ASP A 117 -6.80 -3.59 9.76
C ASP A 117 -7.49 -2.59 10.71
N SER A 118 -7.26 -2.70 12.03
CA SER A 118 -7.88 -1.85 13.06
C SER A 118 -7.61 -0.34 12.87
N SER A 119 -6.49 0.04 12.25
CA SER A 119 -6.17 1.43 11.91
C SER A 119 -7.24 2.10 11.02
N PHE A 120 -7.96 1.33 10.20
CA PHE A 120 -9.06 1.87 9.41
C PHE A 120 -10.28 2.27 10.25
N ALA A 121 -10.50 1.66 11.42
CA ALA A 121 -11.59 2.02 12.31
C ALA A 121 -11.38 3.41 12.93
N GLU A 122 -10.14 3.84 13.09
CA GLU A 122 -9.74 5.13 13.65
C GLU A 122 -9.58 6.22 12.57
N SER A 123 -9.60 5.81 11.30
CA SER A 123 -9.36 6.70 10.16
C SER A 123 -10.58 7.54 9.83
N ASN A 124 -10.41 8.87 9.72
CA ASN A 124 -11.42 9.83 9.27
C ASN A 124 -11.40 10.09 7.75
N VAL A 125 -10.71 9.27 6.97
CA VAL A 125 -10.43 9.53 5.54
C VAL A 125 -11.51 9.04 4.56
N GLY A 126 -12.78 8.98 4.96
CA GLY A 126 -13.89 8.72 4.02
C GLY A 126 -13.93 7.29 3.47
N LEU A 127 -13.34 6.34 4.17
CA LEU A 127 -13.52 4.92 3.88
C LEU A 127 -14.92 4.50 4.33
N GLU A 128 -15.64 3.76 3.49
CA GLU A 128 -16.90 3.11 3.89
C GLU A 128 -16.57 1.92 4.81
N THR A 129 -16.20 2.21 6.06
CA THR A 129 -15.88 1.18 7.05
C THR A 129 -17.18 0.52 7.53
N LYS A 130 -17.57 -0.54 6.86
CA LYS A 130 -18.61 -1.45 7.38
C LYS A 130 -17.99 -2.27 8.49
N LEU A 131 -18.68 -2.37 9.64
CA LEU A 131 -18.19 -3.14 10.80
C LEU A 131 -17.88 -4.61 10.47
N ASP A 132 -18.57 -5.19 9.50
CA ASP A 132 -18.35 -6.56 9.01
C ASP A 132 -17.15 -6.70 8.05
N ALA A 133 -16.50 -5.61 7.70
CA ALA A 133 -15.30 -5.63 6.86
C ALA A 133 -14.02 -5.98 7.64
N PHE A 134 -13.99 -5.71 8.96
CA PHE A 134 -12.84 -6.00 9.82
C PHE A 134 -12.65 -7.50 10.04
N ARG A 135 -11.41 -7.92 10.16
CA ARG A 135 -11.01 -9.31 10.36
C ARG A 135 -10.08 -9.44 11.56
N GLU A 136 -9.94 -10.69 12.03
CA GLU A 136 -8.94 -11.02 13.03
C GLU A 136 -7.52 -10.70 12.51
N PRO A 137 -6.63 -10.23 13.39
CA PRO A 137 -5.24 -10.00 13.02
C PRO A 137 -4.58 -11.26 12.45
N VAL A 138 -3.60 -11.08 11.58
CA VAL A 138 -2.86 -12.16 10.94
C VAL A 138 -1.36 -12.08 11.28
N LEU A 139 -0.70 -13.23 11.28
CA LEU A 139 0.74 -13.34 11.50
C LEU A 139 1.50 -13.37 10.18
N HIS A 140 2.55 -12.55 10.09
CA HIS A 140 3.54 -12.62 9.03
C HIS A 140 4.95 -12.64 9.61
N PRO A 141 5.92 -13.32 8.94
CA PRO A 141 7.32 -13.23 9.34
C PRO A 141 7.80 -11.76 9.27
N ALA A 142 8.54 -11.31 10.30
CA ALA A 142 9.13 -9.97 10.29
C ALA A 142 10.18 -9.79 9.18
N ILE A 143 10.80 -10.89 8.74
CA ILE A 143 11.61 -10.98 7.53
C ILE A 143 10.98 -12.03 6.61
N ILE A 144 10.52 -11.59 5.44
CA ILE A 144 10.01 -12.50 4.43
C ILE A 144 11.07 -12.84 3.39
N LYS A 145 10.93 -14.01 2.79
CA LYS A 145 11.57 -14.37 1.53
C LYS A 145 10.59 -14.07 0.40
N HIS A 146 10.96 -13.16 -0.50
CA HIS A 146 10.09 -12.83 -1.63
C HIS A 146 9.72 -14.09 -2.43
N PRO A 147 8.43 -14.37 -2.67
CA PRO A 147 7.98 -15.65 -3.22
C PRO A 147 8.61 -16.03 -4.56
N ASP A 148 8.81 -15.06 -5.45
CA ASP A 148 9.28 -15.32 -6.82
C ASP A 148 10.80 -15.21 -6.95
N THR A 149 11.44 -14.25 -6.24
CA THR A 149 12.87 -13.96 -6.40
C THR A 149 13.74 -14.52 -5.30
N GLY A 150 13.16 -14.88 -4.16
CA GLY A 150 13.90 -15.32 -2.97
C GLY A 150 14.61 -14.20 -2.21
N ILE A 151 14.48 -12.93 -2.63
CA ILE A 151 15.12 -11.78 -1.99
C ILE A 151 14.54 -11.55 -0.60
N PRO A 152 15.38 -11.41 0.45
CA PRO A 152 14.88 -11.11 1.80
C PRO A 152 14.40 -9.66 1.92
N CYS A 153 13.29 -9.45 2.65
CA CYS A 153 12.69 -8.14 2.88
C CYS A 153 12.27 -7.98 4.35
N VAL A 154 12.44 -6.79 4.92
CA VAL A 154 11.86 -6.44 6.23
C VAL A 154 10.37 -6.17 6.05
N TYR A 155 9.51 -7.03 6.59
CA TYR A 155 8.07 -6.99 6.35
C TYR A 155 7.28 -6.54 7.59
N VAL A 156 7.55 -5.33 8.04
CA VAL A 156 6.80 -4.63 9.09
C VAL A 156 6.55 -3.19 8.66
N ASN A 157 5.39 -2.62 8.98
CA ASN A 157 5.03 -1.25 8.59
C ASN A 157 4.24 -0.55 9.71
N GLY A 158 4.22 0.77 9.67
CA GLY A 158 3.65 1.59 10.74
C GLY A 158 2.13 1.62 10.79
N ASP A 159 1.43 1.26 9.70
CA ASP A 159 -0.03 1.30 9.64
C ASP A 159 -0.68 0.03 10.19
N PHE A 160 -0.12 -1.13 9.89
CA PHE A 160 -0.81 -2.40 10.13
C PHE A 160 -0.08 -3.32 11.11
N THR A 161 1.24 -3.17 11.32
CA THR A 161 1.96 -4.03 12.26
C THR A 161 1.74 -3.56 13.69
N THR A 162 1.23 -4.42 14.56
CA THR A 162 0.88 -4.09 15.94
C THR A 162 1.96 -4.48 16.94
N HIS A 163 2.37 -5.76 16.94
CA HIS A 163 3.39 -6.28 17.87
C HIS A 163 3.99 -7.59 17.34
N PHE A 164 5.09 -8.04 17.94
CA PHE A 164 5.66 -9.36 17.66
C PHE A 164 4.93 -10.48 18.42
N GLU A 165 4.84 -11.64 17.79
CA GLU A 165 4.25 -12.82 18.44
C GLU A 165 4.97 -13.15 19.75
N GLY A 166 4.18 -13.36 20.81
CA GLY A 166 4.69 -13.64 22.16
C GLY A 166 5.23 -12.44 22.92
N TRP A 167 5.24 -11.24 22.32
CA TRP A 167 5.63 -9.99 22.98
C TRP A 167 4.38 -9.14 23.25
N SER A 168 4.43 -8.34 24.31
CA SER A 168 3.46 -7.26 24.48
C SER A 168 3.70 -6.13 23.47
N GLU A 169 2.70 -5.31 23.21
CA GLU A 169 2.84 -4.09 22.39
C GLU A 169 3.92 -3.16 22.96
N LYS A 170 3.95 -3.01 24.28
CA LYS A 170 4.95 -2.16 24.98
C LYS A 170 6.38 -2.63 24.74
N GLU A 171 6.63 -3.93 24.70
CA GLU A 171 7.94 -4.51 24.41
C GLU A 171 8.29 -4.42 22.93
N SER A 172 7.30 -4.56 22.05
CA SER A 172 7.47 -4.50 20.59
C SER A 172 7.74 -3.09 20.07
N THR A 173 7.08 -2.08 20.65
CA THR A 173 7.11 -0.69 20.18
C THR A 173 8.52 -0.11 19.97
N PRO A 174 9.52 -0.30 20.86
CA PRO A 174 10.86 0.24 20.64
C PRO A 174 11.53 -0.32 19.37
N LEU A 175 11.42 -1.63 19.14
CA LEU A 175 12.03 -2.28 17.98
C LEU A 175 11.27 -1.93 16.69
N LEU A 176 9.93 -1.97 16.71
CA LEU A 176 9.10 -1.59 15.56
C LEU A 176 9.33 -0.13 15.17
N SER A 177 9.36 0.79 16.14
CA SER A 177 9.63 2.22 15.89
C SER A 177 11.01 2.45 15.27
N TYR A 178 12.02 1.69 15.71
CA TYR A 178 13.33 1.72 15.08
C TYR A 178 13.25 1.25 13.62
N LEU A 179 12.60 0.10 13.36
CA LEU A 179 12.48 -0.48 12.02
C LEU A 179 11.72 0.43 11.06
N TYR A 180 10.60 1.04 11.49
CA TYR A 180 9.84 1.98 10.65
C TYR A 180 10.71 3.15 10.21
N LYS A 181 11.43 3.78 11.13
CA LYS A 181 12.36 4.88 10.82
C LYS A 181 13.54 4.42 9.98
N PHE A 182 14.01 3.19 10.17
CA PHE A 182 15.14 2.65 9.44
C PHE A 182 14.78 2.35 7.98
N ILE A 183 13.64 1.67 7.71
CA ILE A 183 13.18 1.31 6.38
C ILE A 183 12.91 2.56 5.53
N THR A 184 12.43 3.63 6.14
CA THR A 184 11.98 4.84 5.45
C THR A 184 13.06 5.93 5.35
N GLN A 185 14.34 5.59 5.60
CA GLN A 185 15.45 6.53 5.39
C GLN A 185 15.56 6.95 3.92
N PRO A 186 15.94 8.19 3.64
CA PRO A 186 16.03 8.72 2.26
C PRO A 186 16.87 7.85 1.31
N ILE A 187 17.90 7.17 1.82
CA ILE A 187 18.78 6.29 1.02
C ILE A 187 18.04 5.06 0.44
N PHE A 188 16.90 4.67 1.02
CA PHE A 188 16.08 3.54 0.56
C PHE A 188 14.83 3.98 -0.16
N THR A 189 14.61 5.30 -0.34
CA THR A 189 13.35 5.83 -0.84
C THR A 189 13.48 6.41 -2.25
N ALA A 190 12.35 6.37 -2.97
CA ALA A 190 12.16 7.05 -4.24
C ALA A 190 10.82 7.79 -4.21
N ARG A 191 10.72 8.90 -4.95
CA ARG A 191 9.52 9.71 -5.10
C ARG A 191 9.01 9.64 -6.53
N VAL A 192 7.72 9.46 -6.70
CA VAL A 192 7.01 9.53 -7.98
C VAL A 192 6.15 10.78 -7.99
N ALA A 193 6.50 11.74 -8.84
CA ALA A 193 5.65 12.86 -9.18
C ALA A 193 4.66 12.40 -10.26
N TRP A 194 3.36 12.64 -10.04
CA TRP A 194 2.34 12.14 -10.92
C TRP A 194 2.05 13.07 -12.09
N GLU A 195 1.81 12.49 -13.25
CA GLU A 195 1.19 13.15 -14.41
C GLU A 195 -0.18 12.50 -14.69
N GLN A 196 -1.12 13.27 -15.19
CA GLN A 196 -2.47 12.78 -15.48
C GLN A 196 -2.44 11.65 -16.51
N GLY A 197 -3.05 10.50 -16.16
CA GLY A 197 -3.05 9.29 -16.97
C GLY A 197 -1.83 8.39 -16.77
N MET A 198 -0.86 8.79 -15.93
CA MET A 198 0.27 7.96 -15.55
C MET A 198 -0.22 6.74 -14.76
N ILE A 199 0.42 5.59 -14.99
CA ILE A 199 0.20 4.35 -14.23
C ILE A 199 1.51 4.00 -13.53
N ALA A 200 1.43 3.71 -12.22
CA ALA A 200 2.51 3.11 -11.47
C ALA A 200 2.10 1.72 -10.99
N ILE A 201 3.04 0.78 -11.05
CA ILE A 201 2.89 -0.60 -10.55
C ILE A 201 4.02 -0.84 -9.56
N TRP A 202 3.67 -1.37 -8.39
CA TRP A 202 4.67 -1.75 -7.40
C TRP A 202 4.35 -3.09 -6.76
N ASP A 203 5.41 -3.79 -6.38
CA ASP A 203 5.32 -5.05 -5.64
C ASP A 203 5.25 -4.77 -4.14
N ASN A 204 4.11 -5.06 -3.52
CA ASN A 204 3.86 -4.84 -2.09
C ASN A 204 4.73 -5.72 -1.18
N ARG A 205 5.37 -6.74 -1.74
CA ARG A 205 6.28 -7.64 -1.00
C ARG A 205 7.71 -7.09 -0.95
N LEU A 206 8.01 -6.05 -1.77
CA LEU A 206 9.33 -5.43 -1.89
C LEU A 206 9.40 -3.99 -1.38
N VAL A 207 8.28 -3.26 -1.38
CA VAL A 207 8.25 -1.84 -1.03
C VAL A 207 7.12 -1.49 -0.08
N GLN A 208 7.37 -0.50 0.78
CA GLN A 208 6.34 0.30 1.42
C GLN A 208 6.12 1.57 0.61
N HIS A 209 4.97 2.18 0.78
CA HIS A 209 4.67 3.46 0.12
C HIS A 209 3.81 4.35 1.01
N TYR A 210 3.78 5.66 0.69
CA TYR A 210 2.82 6.60 1.25
C TYR A 210 2.52 7.72 0.25
N ALA A 211 1.32 8.31 0.35
CA ALA A 211 0.90 9.46 -0.42
C ALA A 211 1.11 10.75 0.38
N THR A 212 1.67 11.80 -0.25
CA THR A 212 1.82 13.10 0.40
C THR A 212 0.48 13.83 0.52
N ALA A 213 0.28 14.57 1.62
CA ALA A 213 -0.89 15.41 1.88
C ALA A 213 -0.56 16.91 1.69
N ASP A 214 0.27 17.25 0.73
CA ASP A 214 0.87 18.56 0.51
C ASP A 214 0.14 19.43 -0.55
N TYR A 215 -1.17 19.19 -0.75
CA TYR A 215 -2.05 19.91 -1.71
C TYR A 215 -3.35 20.43 -1.05
N PRO A 216 -3.27 21.23 0.01
CA PRO A 216 -4.45 21.67 0.75
C PRO A 216 -5.40 22.48 -0.16
N GLY A 217 -6.71 22.24 -0.02
CA GLY A 217 -7.74 22.93 -0.82
C GLY A 217 -7.97 22.33 -2.21
N HIS A 218 -7.27 21.25 -2.58
CA HIS A 218 -7.41 20.62 -3.88
C HIS A 218 -7.86 19.17 -3.77
N SER A 219 -8.62 18.69 -4.76
CA SER A 219 -9.03 17.27 -4.84
C SER A 219 -8.02 16.45 -5.63
N ARG A 220 -7.95 15.16 -5.27
CA ARG A 220 -7.14 14.13 -5.97
C ARG A 220 -7.96 12.87 -6.16
N LEU A 221 -7.93 12.29 -7.35
CA LEU A 221 -8.58 11.01 -7.64
C LEU A 221 -7.61 10.07 -8.35
N MET A 222 -7.41 8.91 -7.75
CA MET A 222 -6.69 7.79 -8.34
C MET A 222 -7.61 6.58 -8.46
N HIS A 223 -7.39 5.76 -9.48
CA HIS A 223 -8.01 4.46 -9.60
C HIS A 223 -6.97 3.38 -9.27
N ARG A 224 -7.30 2.49 -8.33
CA ARG A 224 -6.41 1.42 -7.88
C ARG A 224 -7.00 0.05 -8.17
N ILE A 225 -6.19 -0.85 -8.69
CA ILE A 225 -6.43 -2.29 -8.68
C ILE A 225 -5.34 -2.95 -7.87
N THR A 226 -5.72 -3.88 -7.02
CA THR A 226 -4.81 -4.70 -6.23
C THR A 226 -4.86 -6.14 -6.73
N VAL A 227 -3.73 -6.78 -6.88
CA VAL A 227 -3.62 -8.18 -7.28
C VAL A 227 -3.33 -9.04 -6.07
N LYS A 228 -4.08 -10.12 -5.91
CA LYS A 228 -3.96 -11.04 -4.78
C LYS A 228 -2.60 -11.74 -4.78
N GLY A 229 -1.96 -11.81 -3.62
CA GLY A 229 -0.71 -12.53 -3.43
C GLY A 229 -0.91 -13.94 -2.88
N VAL A 230 0.15 -14.46 -2.31
CA VAL A 230 0.25 -15.78 -1.68
C VAL A 230 0.70 -15.65 -0.22
N PRO A 231 0.52 -16.68 0.62
CA PRO A 231 1.06 -16.66 1.98
C PRO A 231 2.56 -16.41 1.98
N LEU A 232 3.01 -15.55 2.87
CA LEU A 232 4.41 -15.18 2.97
C LEU A 232 5.19 -16.19 3.82
N LYS A 233 6.44 -16.45 3.44
CA LYS A 233 7.34 -17.34 4.16
C LYS A 233 8.54 -16.57 4.68
N GLY A 234 9.00 -16.91 5.88
CA GLY A 234 10.25 -16.40 6.44
C GLY A 234 11.49 -16.97 5.75
N ILE A 235 12.64 -16.48 6.16
CA ILE A 235 13.97 -16.95 5.73
C ILE A 235 14.54 -17.97 6.70
#